data_e863a85da889fd9b500c3b63daabc7a2
#
_entry.id   e863a85da889fd9b500c3b63daabc7a2
#
_cell.length_a   1.000
_cell.length_b   1.000
_cell.length_c   1.000
_cell.angle_alpha   90.00
_cell.angle_beta   90.00
_cell.angle_gamma   90.00
#
_symmetry.space_group_name_H-M   'P 1'
#
loop_
_entity.id
_entity.type
_entity.pdbx_description
1 polymer ?
#
loop_
_entity_poly.entity_id
_entity_poly.type
_entity_poly.pdbx_seq_one_letter_code
_entity_poly.pdbx_strand_id
1 'polypeptide(L)'
;RVLHLFKDDWKDIHHEIMGLWEIRETPQINIRRGDYNVIQLQESISEMNCEIIVRDHGYRSVHYLIGVPVTKKDEILVEIQVRTVFEEAWSEIDHLMRYPYDVDNPVITEYLAIFNRIVGSADEMGTFIKNMKSHFTLKPEESVDNRELDTKFK
;
A
#
# COMPACT_ATOMS: atom_id res chain seq x y z
N ARG A 1 2.25 -13.10 -4.44
CA ARG A 1 2.00 -11.88 -3.65
C ARG A 1 3.31 -11.17 -3.35
N VAL A 2 3.29 -9.83 -3.36
CA VAL A 2 4.40 -8.96 -2.95
C VAL A 2 3.91 -8.11 -1.80
N LEU A 3 4.57 -8.21 -0.64
CA LEU A 3 4.16 -7.52 0.59
C LEU A 3 5.15 -6.40 0.92
N HIS A 4 4.63 -5.26 1.33
CA HIS A 4 5.41 -4.10 1.76
C HIS A 4 4.89 -3.54 3.10
N LEU A 5 5.68 -2.65 3.73
CA LEU A 5 5.35 -2.17 5.07
C LEU A 5 4.56 -0.85 5.08
N PHE A 6 4.84 0.05 4.16
CA PHE A 6 4.29 1.41 4.19
C PHE A 6 3.50 1.70 2.92
N LYS A 7 2.38 2.37 3.06
CA LYS A 7 1.43 2.60 1.97
C LYS A 7 2.06 3.10 0.66
N ASP A 8 3.06 3.96 0.75
CA ASP A 8 3.64 4.58 -0.44
C ASP A 8 4.68 3.71 -1.18
N ASP A 9 5.18 2.63 -0.54
CA ASP A 9 6.22 1.78 -1.12
C ASP A 9 5.77 1.04 -2.40
N TRP A 10 4.46 0.90 -2.62
CA TRP A 10 3.94 0.25 -3.82
C TRP A 10 4.34 0.96 -5.12
N LYS A 11 4.62 2.27 -5.08
CA LYS A 11 5.04 3.04 -6.26
C LYS A 11 6.39 2.60 -6.79
N ASP A 12 7.34 2.35 -5.89
CA ASP A 12 8.66 1.82 -6.26
C ASP A 12 8.52 0.39 -6.80
N ILE A 13 7.71 -0.44 -6.14
CA ILE A 13 7.39 -1.80 -6.61
C ILE A 13 6.72 -1.77 -7.99
N HIS A 14 5.82 -0.79 -8.23
CA HIS A 14 5.18 -0.60 -9.52
C HIS A 14 6.22 -0.36 -10.63
N HIS A 15 7.15 0.58 -10.42
CA HIS A 15 8.20 0.86 -11.40
C HIS A 15 9.05 -0.35 -11.70
N GLU A 16 9.41 -1.14 -10.69
CA GLU A 16 10.15 -2.39 -10.87
C GLU A 16 9.37 -3.43 -11.67
N ILE A 17 8.09 -3.65 -11.35
CA ILE A 17 7.24 -4.60 -12.09
C ILE A 17 7.09 -4.17 -13.55
N MET A 18 6.80 -2.87 -13.79
CA MET A 18 6.65 -2.33 -15.14
C MET A 18 7.95 -2.39 -15.96
N GLY A 19 9.11 -2.32 -15.30
CA GLY A 19 10.41 -2.41 -15.95
C GLY A 19 10.88 -3.85 -16.23
N LEU A 20 10.44 -4.82 -15.43
CA LEU A 20 10.93 -6.21 -15.49
C LEU A 20 10.03 -7.13 -16.31
N TRP A 21 8.73 -6.85 -16.39
CA TRP A 21 7.76 -7.78 -16.94
C TRP A 21 6.93 -7.17 -18.06
N GLU A 22 6.49 -8.03 -18.98
CA GLU A 22 5.54 -7.65 -20.02
C GLU A 22 4.13 -7.64 -19.46
N ILE A 23 3.55 -6.44 -19.35
CA ILE A 23 2.23 -6.21 -18.77
C ILE A 23 1.16 -6.54 -19.82
N ARG A 24 0.19 -7.36 -19.44
CA ARG A 24 -0.89 -7.84 -20.33
C ARG A 24 -2.19 -7.07 -20.19
N GLU A 25 -2.43 -6.46 -19.04
CA GLU A 25 -3.60 -5.62 -18.78
C GLU A 25 -3.19 -4.39 -17.98
N THR A 26 -3.93 -3.31 -18.09
CA THR A 26 -3.71 -2.10 -17.28
C THR A 26 -3.72 -2.46 -15.79
N PRO A 27 -2.68 -2.12 -15.04
CA PRO A 27 -2.63 -2.41 -13.61
C PRO A 27 -3.80 -1.76 -12.86
N GLN A 28 -4.38 -2.50 -11.92
CA GLN A 28 -5.56 -2.09 -11.17
C GLN A 28 -5.22 -1.72 -9.73
N ILE A 29 -5.50 -0.48 -9.34
CA ILE A 29 -5.39 -0.01 -7.96
C ILE A 29 -6.76 -0.16 -7.30
N ASN A 30 -6.91 -1.22 -6.52
CA ASN A 30 -8.11 -1.46 -5.74
C ASN A 30 -8.07 -0.64 -4.45
N ILE A 31 -9.06 0.22 -4.25
CA ILE A 31 -9.22 1.05 -3.07
C ILE A 31 -10.58 0.80 -2.42
N ARG A 32 -10.66 1.00 -1.11
CA ARG A 32 -11.93 1.01 -0.40
C ARG A 32 -12.63 2.34 -0.64
N ARG A 33 -13.97 2.30 -0.76
CA ARG A 33 -14.80 3.51 -0.82
C ARG A 33 -14.56 4.42 0.39
N GLY A 34 -14.16 5.66 0.15
CA GLY A 34 -13.95 6.69 1.15
C GLY A 34 -12.52 6.79 1.72
N ASP A 35 -11.58 5.92 1.33
CA ASP A 35 -10.17 6.02 1.76
C ASP A 35 -9.45 7.20 1.11
N TYR A 36 -9.81 7.54 -0.12
CA TYR A 36 -9.16 8.59 -0.91
C TYR A 36 -10.19 9.47 -1.61
N ASN A 37 -9.82 10.72 -1.83
CA ASN A 37 -10.44 11.49 -2.88
C ASN A 37 -9.96 10.92 -4.24
N VAL A 38 -10.86 10.26 -4.96
CA VAL A 38 -10.53 9.55 -6.21
C VAL A 38 -9.93 10.48 -7.25
N ILE A 39 -10.38 11.75 -7.32
CA ILE A 39 -9.85 12.74 -8.26
C ILE A 39 -8.40 13.05 -7.93
N GLN A 40 -8.09 13.34 -6.67
CA GLN A 40 -6.71 13.62 -6.23
C GLN A 40 -5.80 12.41 -6.39
N LEU A 41 -6.31 11.21 -6.14
CA LEU A 41 -5.55 9.98 -6.37
C LEU A 41 -5.27 9.81 -7.86
N GLN A 42 -6.27 9.99 -8.72
CA GLN A 42 -6.11 9.89 -10.18
C GLN A 42 -5.06 10.87 -10.72
N GLU A 43 -5.05 12.10 -10.20
CA GLU A 43 -4.03 13.10 -10.55
C GLU A 43 -2.62 12.64 -10.10
N SER A 44 -2.51 12.09 -8.89
CA SER A 44 -1.21 11.64 -8.33
C SER A 44 -0.60 10.44 -9.03
N ILE A 45 -1.40 9.66 -9.76
CA ILE A 45 -0.97 8.45 -10.49
C ILE A 45 -1.11 8.60 -12.01
N SER A 46 -1.35 9.83 -12.50
CA SER A 46 -1.63 10.10 -13.93
C SER A 46 -0.54 9.56 -14.86
N GLU A 47 0.72 9.54 -14.41
CA GLU A 47 1.86 9.05 -15.19
C GLU A 47 2.11 7.54 -15.02
N MET A 48 1.38 6.87 -14.12
CA MET A 48 1.63 5.47 -13.77
C MET A 48 0.86 4.46 -14.63
N ASN A 49 0.04 4.93 -15.57
CA ASN A 49 -0.76 4.07 -16.46
C ASN A 49 -1.55 2.98 -15.70
N CYS A 50 -2.21 3.38 -14.61
CA CYS A 50 -3.04 2.50 -13.77
C CYS A 50 -4.50 2.93 -13.82
N GLU A 51 -5.42 2.00 -13.56
CA GLU A 51 -6.82 2.29 -13.33
C GLU A 51 -7.20 2.14 -11.84
N ILE A 52 -8.12 2.99 -11.36
CA ILE A 52 -8.62 2.93 -9.98
C ILE A 52 -9.93 2.16 -9.95
N ILE A 53 -9.98 1.11 -9.14
CA ILE A 53 -11.18 0.31 -8.89
C ILE A 53 -11.64 0.52 -7.45
N VAL A 54 -12.83 1.07 -7.28
CA VAL A 54 -13.43 1.27 -5.95
C VAL A 54 -14.15 0.00 -5.51
N ARG A 55 -13.74 -0.57 -4.38
CA ARG A 55 -14.30 -1.79 -3.80
C ARG A 55 -15.17 -1.46 -2.59
N ASP A 56 -16.39 -1.97 -2.57
CA ASP A 56 -17.33 -1.74 -1.46
C ASP A 56 -16.98 -2.55 -0.22
N HIS A 57 -16.37 -3.72 -0.39
CA HIS A 57 -16.03 -4.63 0.73
C HIS A 57 -14.70 -4.31 1.42
N GLY A 58 -14.06 -3.21 1.07
CA GLY A 58 -12.85 -2.77 1.77
C GLY A 58 -11.55 -3.39 1.29
N TYR A 59 -11.57 -4.14 0.19
CA TYR A 59 -10.39 -4.74 -0.42
C TYR A 59 -9.44 -3.69 -0.97
N ARG A 60 -8.16 -3.82 -0.67
CA ARG A 60 -7.07 -2.95 -1.15
C ARG A 60 -5.93 -3.81 -1.67
N SER A 61 -5.46 -3.49 -2.85
CA SER A 61 -4.32 -4.18 -3.49
C SER A 61 -4.01 -3.52 -4.83
N VAL A 62 -2.78 -3.58 -5.30
CA VAL A 62 -2.49 -3.28 -6.71
C VAL A 62 -2.27 -4.59 -7.45
N HIS A 63 -3.01 -4.78 -8.54
CA HIS A 63 -2.98 -6.00 -9.35
C HIS A 63 -2.28 -5.76 -10.67
N TYR A 64 -1.44 -6.71 -11.06
CA TYR A 64 -0.76 -6.74 -12.35
C TYR A 64 -0.98 -8.09 -12.99
N LEU A 65 -1.34 -8.12 -14.27
CA LEU A 65 -1.33 -9.33 -15.09
C LEU A 65 -0.09 -9.28 -15.99
N ILE A 66 0.84 -10.19 -15.75
CA ILE A 66 2.11 -10.25 -16.48
C ILE A 66 2.19 -11.50 -17.34
N GLY A 67 2.91 -11.41 -18.48
CA GLY A 67 3.26 -12.54 -19.30
C GLY A 67 4.63 -13.08 -18.93
N VAL A 68 4.70 -14.35 -18.56
CA VAL A 68 5.96 -15.05 -18.28
C VAL A 68 6.25 -16.03 -19.41
N PRO A 69 7.27 -15.79 -20.25
CA PRO A 69 7.60 -16.67 -21.35
C PRO A 69 8.10 -18.03 -20.84
N VAL A 70 7.50 -19.11 -21.31
CA VAL A 70 7.90 -20.50 -20.99
C VAL A 70 8.67 -21.10 -22.16
N THR A 71 8.25 -20.82 -23.38
CA THR A 71 8.95 -21.19 -24.61
C THR A 71 9.01 -19.98 -25.54
N LYS A 72 9.62 -20.15 -26.75
CA LYS A 72 9.61 -19.08 -27.76
C LYS A 72 8.20 -18.70 -28.27
N LYS A 73 7.21 -19.57 -28.04
CA LYS A 73 5.83 -19.38 -28.55
C LYS A 73 4.76 -19.35 -27.45
N ASP A 74 5.10 -19.82 -26.25
CA ASP A 74 4.13 -20.00 -25.17
C ASP A 74 4.51 -19.13 -23.97
N GLU A 75 3.53 -18.50 -23.39
CA GLU A 75 3.64 -17.76 -22.15
C GLU A 75 2.59 -18.22 -21.13
N ILE A 76 2.87 -18.02 -19.86
CA ILE A 76 1.92 -18.18 -18.77
C ILE A 76 1.56 -16.79 -18.26
N LEU A 77 0.25 -16.57 -18.10
CA LEU A 77 -0.24 -15.36 -17.45
C LEU A 77 -0.18 -15.52 -15.93
N VAL A 78 0.42 -14.57 -15.26
CA VAL A 78 0.59 -14.57 -13.81
C VAL A 78 0.02 -13.27 -13.24
N GLU A 79 -0.86 -13.38 -12.24
CA GLU A 79 -1.32 -12.24 -11.47
C GLU A 79 -0.35 -11.96 -10.31
N ILE A 80 0.16 -10.73 -10.24
CA ILE A 80 0.92 -10.23 -9.09
C ILE A 80 -0.01 -9.31 -8.29
N GLN A 81 -0.17 -9.60 -7.00
CA GLN A 81 -0.91 -8.78 -6.05
C GLN A 81 0.09 -8.09 -5.11
N VAL A 82 0.13 -6.76 -5.14
CA VAL A 82 0.97 -5.92 -4.28
C VAL A 82 0.10 -5.28 -3.22
N ARG A 83 0.45 -5.45 -1.94
CA ARG A 83 -0.32 -4.90 -0.81
C ARG A 83 0.54 -4.74 0.44
N THR A 84 0.08 -3.99 1.40
CA THR A 84 0.75 -3.90 2.70
C THR A 84 0.55 -5.20 3.50
N VAL A 85 1.41 -5.41 4.50
CA VAL A 85 1.25 -6.52 5.46
C VAL A 85 -0.08 -6.44 6.19
N PHE A 86 -0.56 -5.24 6.49
CA PHE A 86 -1.85 -5.03 7.15
C PHE A 86 -3.03 -5.38 6.24
N GLU A 87 -2.98 -4.98 4.98
CA GLU A 87 -3.99 -5.33 3.98
C GLU A 87 -4.04 -6.84 3.72
N GLU A 88 -2.87 -7.50 3.70
CA GLU A 88 -2.78 -8.97 3.59
C GLU A 88 -3.45 -9.64 4.78
N ALA A 89 -3.13 -9.22 6.01
CA ALA A 89 -3.71 -9.81 7.21
C ALA A 89 -5.24 -9.70 7.22
N TRP A 90 -5.78 -8.53 6.85
CA TRP A 90 -7.22 -8.36 6.74
C TRP A 90 -7.82 -9.26 5.64
N SER A 91 -7.20 -9.28 4.47
CA SER A 91 -7.69 -10.03 3.31
C SER A 91 -7.75 -11.54 3.57
N GLU A 92 -6.76 -12.10 4.25
CA GLU A 92 -6.74 -13.52 4.61
C GLU A 92 -7.83 -13.86 5.64
N ILE A 93 -8.05 -12.99 6.62
CA ILE A 93 -9.13 -13.18 7.62
C ILE A 93 -10.49 -13.06 6.94
N ASP A 94 -10.71 -12.06 6.10
CA ASP A 94 -11.97 -11.88 5.35
C ASP A 94 -12.25 -13.11 4.48
N HIS A 95 -11.25 -13.59 3.77
CA HIS A 95 -11.35 -14.79 2.94
C HIS A 95 -11.71 -16.04 3.76
N LEU A 96 -11.02 -16.27 4.87
CA LEU A 96 -11.30 -17.40 5.77
C LEU A 96 -12.70 -17.36 6.37
N MET A 97 -13.22 -16.16 6.66
CA MET A 97 -14.55 -16.02 7.25
C MET A 97 -15.68 -16.19 6.23
N ARG A 98 -15.42 -15.87 4.96
CA ARG A 98 -16.44 -15.93 3.90
C ARG A 98 -16.38 -17.21 3.08
N TYR A 99 -15.20 -17.82 2.90
CA TYR A 99 -15.03 -18.99 2.06
C TYR A 99 -14.93 -20.29 2.91
N PRO A 100 -15.50 -21.44 2.49
CA PRO A 100 -16.20 -21.68 1.22
C PRO A 100 -17.73 -21.49 1.29
N TYR A 101 -18.28 -21.11 2.43
CA TYR A 101 -19.72 -21.20 2.69
C TYR A 101 -20.49 -19.90 2.46
N ASP A 102 -19.85 -18.86 1.97
CA ASP A 102 -20.46 -17.54 1.71
C ASP A 102 -21.44 -17.16 2.84
N VAL A 103 -20.89 -17.15 4.07
CA VAL A 103 -21.69 -16.94 5.27
C VAL A 103 -22.12 -15.49 5.27
N ASP A 104 -23.28 -15.24 4.69
CA ASP A 104 -23.95 -13.93 4.69
C ASP A 104 -24.48 -13.62 6.11
N ASN A 105 -23.56 -13.67 7.07
CA ASN A 105 -23.84 -13.31 8.45
C ASN A 105 -23.59 -11.82 8.62
N PRO A 106 -24.63 -11.01 8.82
CA PRO A 106 -24.51 -9.56 8.91
C PRO A 106 -23.59 -9.12 10.06
N VAL A 107 -23.53 -9.88 11.15
CA VAL A 107 -22.66 -9.59 12.29
C VAL A 107 -21.19 -9.77 11.90
N ILE A 108 -20.84 -10.87 11.24
CA ILE A 108 -19.47 -11.12 10.76
C ILE A 108 -19.08 -10.03 9.75
N THR A 109 -19.96 -9.70 8.82
CA THR A 109 -19.73 -8.65 7.82
C THR A 109 -19.45 -7.30 8.47
N GLU A 110 -20.20 -6.93 9.51
CA GLU A 110 -20.00 -5.68 10.24
C GLU A 110 -18.67 -5.67 11.00
N TYR A 111 -18.31 -6.75 11.69
CA TYR A 111 -17.02 -6.88 12.38
C TYR A 111 -15.84 -6.84 11.41
N LEU A 112 -15.94 -7.49 10.26
CA LEU A 112 -14.92 -7.41 9.21
C LEU A 112 -14.76 -5.98 8.67
N ALA A 113 -15.86 -5.24 8.54
CA ALA A 113 -15.82 -3.84 8.13
C ALA A 113 -15.17 -2.93 9.19
N ILE A 114 -15.41 -3.19 10.48
CA ILE A 114 -14.74 -2.48 11.59
C ILE A 114 -13.24 -2.82 11.58
N PHE A 115 -12.91 -4.10 11.48
CA PHE A 115 -11.52 -4.56 11.43
C PHE A 115 -10.77 -3.95 10.25
N ASN A 116 -11.40 -3.85 9.07
CA ASN A 116 -10.82 -3.18 7.91
C ASN A 116 -10.44 -1.72 8.19
N ARG A 117 -11.27 -0.98 8.96
CA ARG A 117 -10.95 0.42 9.33
C ARG A 117 -9.75 0.48 10.28
N ILE A 118 -9.68 -0.41 11.27
CA ILE A 118 -8.56 -0.47 12.22
C ILE A 118 -7.26 -0.75 11.46
N VAL A 119 -7.28 -1.74 10.58
CA VAL A 119 -6.14 -2.11 9.72
C VAL A 119 -5.71 -0.93 8.85
N GLY A 120 -6.65 -0.25 8.20
CA GLY A 120 -6.35 0.93 7.39
C GLY A 120 -5.72 2.06 8.21
N SER A 121 -6.21 2.30 9.45
CA SER A 121 -5.63 3.29 10.34
C SER A 121 -4.23 2.91 10.83
N ALA A 122 -3.98 1.63 11.09
CA ALA A 122 -2.64 1.14 11.46
C ALA A 122 -1.64 1.34 10.30
N ASP A 123 -2.06 1.09 9.08
CA ASP A 123 -1.30 1.29 7.86
C ASP A 123 -0.91 2.77 7.64
N GLU A 124 -1.89 3.68 7.84
CA GLU A 124 -1.66 5.12 7.78
C GLU A 124 -0.70 5.60 8.88
N MET A 125 -0.86 5.09 10.09
CA MET A 125 0.02 5.42 11.21
C MET A 125 1.46 4.95 10.95
N GLY A 126 1.64 3.74 10.40
CA GLY A 126 2.95 3.23 10.00
C GLY A 126 3.64 4.15 9.00
N THR A 127 2.92 4.54 7.95
CA THR A 127 3.42 5.46 6.91
C THR A 127 3.74 6.85 7.50
N PHE A 128 2.90 7.36 8.40
CA PHE A 128 3.14 8.62 9.09
C PHE A 128 4.42 8.58 9.95
N ILE A 129 4.64 7.50 10.72
CA ILE A 129 5.86 7.30 11.53
C ILE A 129 7.11 7.27 10.64
N LYS A 130 7.06 6.57 9.49
CA LYS A 130 8.15 6.57 8.50
C LYS A 130 8.49 8.00 8.05
N ASN A 131 7.48 8.77 7.70
CA ASN A 131 7.64 10.13 7.20
C ASN A 131 8.19 11.07 8.29
N MET A 132 7.72 10.94 9.53
CA MET A 132 8.27 11.68 10.66
C MET A 132 9.76 11.38 10.87
N LYS A 133 10.15 10.10 10.84
CA LYS A 133 11.55 9.70 11.01
C LYS A 133 12.45 10.37 9.97
N SER A 134 12.04 10.43 8.72
CA SER A 134 12.81 11.09 7.66
C SER A 134 12.97 12.59 7.91
N HIS A 135 11.95 13.28 8.44
CA HIS A 135 12.03 14.69 8.81
C HIS A 135 13.01 14.96 9.96
N PHE A 136 13.07 14.08 10.97
CA PHE A 136 14.01 14.22 12.09
C PHE A 136 15.46 13.93 11.68
N THR A 137 15.66 13.03 10.74
CA THR A 137 17.01 12.66 10.27
C THR A 137 17.60 13.72 9.33
N LEU A 138 16.76 14.56 8.71
CA LEU A 138 17.19 15.62 7.78
C LEU A 138 17.51 16.96 8.46
N LYS A 139 17.30 17.11 9.77
CA LYS A 139 17.82 18.25 10.55
C LYS A 139 19.19 17.86 11.09
N PRO A 140 20.32 18.39 10.56
CA PRO A 140 21.58 18.33 11.29
C PRO A 140 21.33 19.06 12.62
N GLU A 141 21.76 18.49 13.73
CA GLU A 141 21.85 19.21 15.00
C GLU A 141 22.62 20.50 14.71
N GLU A 142 21.96 21.65 14.82
CA GLU A 142 22.67 22.91 15.00
C GLU A 142 23.49 22.69 16.26
N SER A 143 24.79 22.49 16.07
CA SER A 143 25.74 22.39 17.16
C SER A 143 25.60 23.67 17.98
N VAL A 144 24.96 23.55 19.15
CA VAL A 144 24.98 24.61 20.16
C VAL A 144 26.45 24.84 20.47
N ASP A 145 26.97 25.94 19.93
CA ASP A 145 28.35 26.37 20.20
C ASP A 145 28.44 26.72 21.70
N ASN A 146 28.92 25.75 22.50
CA ASN A 146 29.13 25.86 23.93
C ASN A 146 30.26 26.85 24.32
N ARG A 147 30.68 27.75 23.39
CA ARG A 147 31.78 28.70 23.66
C ARG A 147 31.35 30.00 24.35
N GLU A 148 30.06 30.23 24.58
CA GLU A 148 29.59 31.45 25.22
C GLU A 148 29.37 31.35 26.75
N LEU A 149 29.55 30.18 27.36
CA LEU A 149 29.31 29.99 28.81
C LEU A 149 30.52 30.24 29.72
N ASP A 150 31.74 30.41 29.16
CA ASP A 150 32.97 30.55 29.96
C ASP A 150 33.40 32.01 30.23
N THR A 151 32.65 33.00 29.85
CA THR A 151 33.04 34.42 30.00
C THR A 151 32.25 35.19 31.04
N LYS A 152 31.36 34.56 31.86
CA LYS A 152 30.55 35.26 32.87
C LYS A 152 30.92 34.97 34.32
N PHE A 153 32.00 34.24 34.61
CA PHE A 153 32.52 34.03 35.96
C PHE A 153 34.02 34.26 36.00
N LYS A 154 34.43 35.53 35.90
CA LYS A 154 35.67 36.10 36.41
C LYS A 154 35.40 37.45 37.02
#